data_ee41c85b8fc88b07bd87db175c0c34fe
#
_entry.id   ee41c85b8fc88b07bd87db175c0c34fe
#
_cell.length_a   1.000
_cell.length_b   1.000
_cell.length_c   1.000
_cell.angle_alpha   90.00
_cell.angle_beta   90.00
_cell.angle_gamma   90.00
#
_symmetry.space_group_name_H-M   'P 1'
#
loop_
_entity.id
_entity.type
_entity.pdbx_description
1 polymer ?
#
loop_
_entity_poly.entity_id
_entity_poly.type
_entity_poly.pdbx_seq_one_letter_code
_entity_poly.pdbx_strand_id
1 'polypeptide(L)'
;MASIIGHKKMDNIINVAEDEWIEHSQGLNEVVDAAKLILKKAKKTVYINADFPMTEIFDELQFLVNNKVNVYLFSFHEIKKVPIGVNVYTHNHKMAIDHVCTRLMIAVDEDEVFMAENEENGEGWRGTRTNNSLLVKVICEHIHNDIYLLLIREKYGRTIYEEVDMQAHFARKEYM
;
A
#
# COMPACT_ATOMS: atom_id res chain seq x y z
N MET A 1 28.68 -55.46 0.83
CA MET A 1 27.96 -54.62 1.83
C MET A 1 27.70 -53.28 1.22
N ALA A 2 26.51 -53.05 0.73
CA ALA A 2 26.12 -51.78 0.10
C ALA A 2 25.28 -51.00 1.13
N SER A 3 25.79 -49.79 1.49
CA SER A 3 25.14 -48.87 2.41
C SER A 3 24.02 -48.16 1.66
N ILE A 4 22.78 -48.37 2.08
CA ILE A 4 21.60 -47.68 1.60
C ILE A 4 21.51 -46.36 2.36
N ILE A 5 21.86 -45.25 1.69
CA ILE A 5 21.61 -43.89 2.21
C ILE A 5 20.13 -43.57 1.92
N GLY A 6 19.33 -43.66 2.97
CA GLY A 6 17.91 -43.28 2.90
C GLY A 6 17.78 -41.77 2.65
N HIS A 7 17.28 -41.39 1.48
CA HIS A 7 16.77 -40.05 1.26
C HIS A 7 15.52 -39.84 2.11
N LYS A 8 15.67 -39.11 3.20
CA LYS A 8 14.55 -38.60 3.98
C LYS A 8 13.91 -37.48 3.12
N LYS A 9 12.79 -37.83 2.47
CA LYS A 9 11.93 -36.87 1.79
C LYS A 9 11.44 -35.87 2.85
N MET A 10 11.93 -34.69 2.82
CA MET A 10 11.34 -33.58 3.58
C MET A 10 10.03 -33.24 2.87
N ASP A 11 8.95 -33.84 3.33
CA ASP A 11 7.62 -33.34 3.04
C ASP A 11 7.49 -32.00 3.76
N ASN A 12 7.86 -30.93 3.08
CA ASN A 12 7.45 -29.58 3.45
C ASN A 12 5.94 -29.54 3.25
N ILE A 13 5.20 -29.88 4.30
CA ILE A 13 3.80 -29.53 4.42
C ILE A 13 3.78 -28.01 4.56
N ILE A 14 3.69 -27.31 3.43
CA ILE A 14 3.22 -25.94 3.40
C ILE A 14 1.74 -26.07 3.81
N ASN A 15 1.44 -25.87 5.09
CA ASN A 15 0.10 -25.52 5.52
C ASN A 15 -0.17 -24.12 4.94
N VAL A 16 -0.57 -24.06 3.67
CA VAL A 16 -1.31 -22.95 3.12
C VAL A 16 -2.59 -22.93 3.96
N ALA A 17 -2.81 -21.86 4.72
CA ALA A 17 -4.07 -21.69 5.41
C ALA A 17 -5.16 -21.87 4.34
N GLU A 18 -6.10 -22.80 4.58
CA GLU A 18 -7.06 -23.29 3.58
C GLU A 18 -7.95 -22.16 2.99
N ASP A 19 -7.81 -20.92 3.46
CA ASP A 19 -8.64 -19.76 3.10
C ASP A 19 -7.85 -18.59 2.48
N GLU A 20 -6.57 -18.71 2.16
CA GLU A 20 -5.83 -17.64 1.48
C GLU A 20 -6.14 -17.62 -0.02
N TRP A 21 -6.40 -16.44 -0.56
CA TRP A 21 -6.72 -16.24 -1.96
C TRP A 21 -6.02 -15.01 -2.55
N ILE A 22 -5.89 -14.98 -3.86
CA ILE A 22 -5.39 -13.86 -4.65
C ILE A 22 -6.31 -13.68 -5.85
N GLU A 23 -6.76 -12.46 -6.08
CA GLU A 23 -7.57 -12.06 -7.23
C GLU A 23 -6.86 -10.96 -7.99
N HIS A 24 -6.93 -10.99 -9.31
CA HIS A 24 -6.36 -10.00 -10.20
C HIS A 24 -7.46 -9.22 -10.92
N SER A 25 -7.19 -7.94 -11.20
CA SER A 25 -8.02 -7.08 -12.01
C SER A 25 -7.19 -6.42 -13.11
N GLN A 26 -7.78 -6.20 -14.27
CA GLN A 26 -7.12 -5.57 -15.41
C GLN A 26 -7.99 -4.48 -16.03
N GLY A 27 -7.40 -3.31 -16.25
CA GLY A 27 -8.08 -2.13 -16.72
C GLY A 27 -8.71 -1.31 -15.58
N LEU A 28 -8.90 -0.01 -15.86
CA LEU A 28 -9.35 0.96 -14.86
C LEU A 28 -10.69 0.57 -14.21
N ASN A 29 -11.65 0.09 -14.98
CA ASN A 29 -12.98 -0.23 -14.45
C ASN A 29 -12.91 -1.37 -13.42
N GLU A 30 -12.21 -2.46 -13.74
CA GLU A 30 -12.06 -3.59 -12.82
C GLU A 30 -11.25 -3.20 -11.56
N VAL A 31 -10.24 -2.35 -11.71
CA VAL A 31 -9.45 -1.82 -10.60
C VAL A 31 -10.33 -0.98 -9.67
N VAL A 32 -11.17 -0.09 -10.22
CA VAL A 32 -12.11 0.72 -9.44
C VAL A 32 -13.15 -0.17 -8.75
N ASP A 33 -13.70 -1.15 -9.45
CA ASP A 33 -14.68 -2.08 -8.87
C ASP A 33 -14.06 -2.91 -7.74
N ALA A 34 -12.84 -3.40 -7.92
CA ALA A 34 -12.11 -4.12 -6.87
C ALA A 34 -11.82 -3.24 -5.64
N ALA A 35 -11.41 -1.97 -5.86
CA ALA A 35 -11.22 -1.01 -4.79
C ALA A 35 -12.52 -0.74 -4.01
N LYS A 36 -13.64 -0.55 -4.70
CA LYS A 36 -14.96 -0.39 -4.06
C LYS A 36 -15.41 -1.62 -3.30
N LEU A 37 -15.12 -2.80 -3.86
CA LEU A 37 -15.49 -4.07 -3.24
C LEU A 37 -14.78 -4.30 -1.91
N ILE A 38 -13.47 -4.02 -1.83
CA ILE A 38 -12.71 -4.16 -0.58
C ILE A 38 -13.17 -3.10 0.45
N LEU A 39 -13.39 -1.85 0.03
CA LEU A 39 -13.86 -0.78 0.92
C LEU A 39 -15.21 -1.13 1.57
N LYS A 40 -16.14 -1.73 0.85
CA LYS A 40 -17.45 -2.14 1.39
C LYS A 40 -17.36 -3.18 2.52
N LYS A 41 -16.24 -3.87 2.66
CA LYS A 41 -16.02 -4.85 3.74
C LYS A 41 -15.56 -4.21 5.05
N ALA A 42 -15.05 -2.98 5.01
CA ALA A 42 -14.46 -2.30 6.14
C ALA A 42 -15.44 -2.10 7.31
N LYS A 43 -15.00 -2.41 8.52
CA LYS A 43 -15.78 -2.31 9.76
C LYS A 43 -15.12 -1.42 10.80
N LYS A 44 -13.79 -1.26 10.77
CA LYS A 44 -13.04 -0.54 11.81
C LYS A 44 -12.11 0.50 11.20
N THR A 45 -11.24 0.09 10.29
CA THR A 45 -10.13 0.92 9.83
C THR A 45 -9.79 0.65 8.38
N VAL A 46 -9.54 1.73 7.63
CA VAL A 46 -9.04 1.67 6.26
C VAL A 46 -7.80 2.55 6.16
N TYR A 47 -6.72 1.98 5.63
CA TYR A 47 -5.51 2.69 5.26
C TYR A 47 -5.39 2.73 3.74
N ILE A 48 -5.12 3.90 3.20
CA ILE A 48 -4.99 4.13 1.76
C ILE A 48 -3.68 4.86 1.49
N ASN A 49 -2.91 4.39 0.52
CA ASN A 49 -1.85 5.15 -0.11
C ASN A 49 -2.21 5.31 -1.58
N ALA A 50 -2.46 6.55 -2.02
CA ALA A 50 -2.86 6.86 -3.38
C ALA A 50 -1.99 7.98 -3.94
N ASP A 51 -1.24 7.70 -5.00
CA ASP A 51 -0.37 8.67 -5.65
C ASP A 51 -1.11 9.53 -6.70
N PHE A 52 -2.42 9.39 -6.81
CA PHE A 52 -3.28 10.16 -7.72
C PHE A 52 -4.69 10.37 -7.13
N PRO A 53 -5.43 11.38 -7.60
CA PRO A 53 -6.80 11.60 -7.15
C PRO A 53 -7.70 10.45 -7.59
N MET A 54 -8.19 9.64 -6.65
CA MET A 54 -9.19 8.60 -6.91
C MET A 54 -10.57 9.07 -6.49
N THR A 55 -11.16 9.95 -7.28
CA THR A 55 -12.52 10.47 -7.01
C THR A 55 -13.59 9.40 -7.09
N GLU A 56 -13.32 8.34 -7.85
CA GLU A 56 -14.22 7.22 -8.09
C GLU A 56 -14.61 6.43 -6.83
N ILE A 57 -13.77 6.49 -5.78
CA ILE A 57 -14.03 5.81 -4.50
C ILE A 57 -14.52 6.76 -3.39
N PHE A 58 -14.69 8.05 -3.65
CA PHE A 58 -15.01 9.03 -2.62
C PHE A 58 -16.37 8.81 -1.96
N ASP A 59 -17.35 8.30 -2.70
CA ASP A 59 -18.66 7.97 -2.15
C ASP A 59 -18.55 6.83 -1.13
N GLU A 60 -17.73 5.81 -1.41
CA GLU A 60 -17.43 4.73 -0.48
C GLU A 60 -16.70 5.25 0.77
N LEU A 61 -15.72 6.15 0.61
CA LEU A 61 -15.03 6.73 1.75
C LEU A 61 -15.97 7.57 2.64
N GLN A 62 -16.85 8.37 2.03
CA GLN A 62 -17.85 9.13 2.78
C GLN A 62 -18.83 8.20 3.53
N PHE A 63 -19.26 7.12 2.89
CA PHE A 63 -20.09 6.11 3.53
C PHE A 63 -19.39 5.47 4.74
N LEU A 64 -18.12 5.11 4.61
CA LEU A 64 -17.33 4.52 5.70
C LEU A 64 -17.21 5.46 6.89
N VAL A 65 -16.85 6.72 6.65
CA VAL A 65 -16.76 7.74 7.71
C VAL A 65 -18.10 7.93 8.42
N ASN A 66 -19.21 8.00 7.68
CA ASN A 66 -20.56 8.14 8.24
C ASN A 66 -20.93 6.93 9.13
N ASN A 67 -20.36 5.76 8.86
CA ASN A 67 -20.50 4.54 9.65
C ASN A 67 -19.41 4.35 10.71
N LYS A 68 -18.67 5.43 11.05
CA LYS A 68 -17.63 5.46 12.09
C LYS A 68 -16.43 4.55 11.83
N VAL A 69 -16.16 4.21 10.58
CA VAL A 69 -14.91 3.58 10.17
C VAL A 69 -13.83 4.65 10.10
N ASN A 70 -12.67 4.38 10.69
CA ASN A 70 -11.53 5.28 10.63
C ASN A 70 -10.86 5.14 9.25
N VAL A 71 -10.80 6.24 8.49
CA VAL A 71 -10.17 6.26 7.16
C VAL A 71 -8.95 7.15 7.21
N TYR A 72 -7.79 6.58 6.85
CA TYR A 72 -6.50 7.25 6.76
C TYR A 72 -6.02 7.22 5.31
N LEU A 73 -5.84 8.39 4.71
CA LEU A 73 -5.41 8.55 3.32
C LEU A 73 -4.07 9.26 3.28
N PHE A 74 -3.05 8.55 2.81
CA PHE A 74 -1.74 9.11 2.50
C PHE A 74 -1.59 9.34 0.99
N SER A 75 -0.94 10.46 0.63
CA SER A 75 -0.56 10.71 -0.76
C SER A 75 0.71 11.57 -0.82
N PHE A 76 1.59 11.28 -1.78
CA PHE A 76 2.72 12.13 -2.10
C PHE A 76 2.30 13.43 -2.80
N HIS A 77 1.07 13.49 -3.31
CA HIS A 77 0.52 14.65 -4.01
C HIS A 77 -0.55 15.34 -3.19
N GLU A 78 -0.69 16.64 -3.38
CA GLU A 78 -1.77 17.41 -2.77
C GLU A 78 -3.13 16.90 -3.29
N ILE A 79 -4.00 16.49 -2.39
CA ILE A 79 -5.38 16.11 -2.70
C ILE A 79 -6.29 17.27 -2.35
N LYS A 80 -6.84 17.95 -3.36
CA LYS A 80 -7.63 19.19 -3.19
C LYS A 80 -9.03 18.98 -2.62
N LYS A 81 -9.61 17.81 -2.83
CA LYS A 81 -10.96 17.49 -2.35
C LYS A 81 -10.94 16.07 -1.79
N VAL A 82 -11.38 15.93 -0.56
CA VAL A 82 -11.50 14.65 0.14
C VAL A 82 -12.82 14.64 0.90
N PRO A 83 -13.50 13.51 1.05
CA PRO A 83 -14.70 13.41 1.87
C PRO A 83 -14.46 13.89 3.30
N ILE A 84 -15.46 14.56 3.88
CA ILE A 84 -15.37 15.11 5.25
C ILE A 84 -15.22 13.98 6.25
N GLY A 85 -14.20 14.08 7.13
CA GLY A 85 -13.94 13.09 8.19
C GLY A 85 -12.88 12.04 7.82
N VAL A 86 -12.35 12.06 6.60
CA VAL A 86 -11.15 11.28 6.24
C VAL A 86 -9.91 11.98 6.82
N ASN A 87 -9.04 11.20 7.49
CA ASN A 87 -7.75 11.68 7.96
C ASN A 87 -6.75 11.69 6.80
N VAL A 88 -6.36 12.89 6.36
CA VAL A 88 -5.51 13.06 5.18
C VAL A 88 -4.09 13.43 5.57
N TYR A 89 -3.14 12.74 4.99
CA TYR A 89 -1.70 12.94 5.12
C TYR A 89 -1.10 13.19 3.76
N THR A 90 -0.75 14.44 3.46
CA THR A 90 -0.18 14.83 2.16
C THR A 90 1.02 15.73 2.32
N HIS A 91 1.94 15.66 1.39
CA HIS A 91 3.05 16.60 1.34
C HIS A 91 2.61 17.96 0.83
N ASN A 92 2.73 19.00 1.67
CA ASN A 92 2.41 20.39 1.32
C ASN A 92 3.45 21.06 0.40
N HIS A 93 4.50 20.38 0.01
CA HIS A 93 5.56 20.92 -0.82
C HIS A 93 5.74 20.07 -2.07
N LYS A 94 5.91 20.75 -3.21
CA LYS A 94 6.42 20.18 -4.45
C LYS A 94 7.80 19.56 -4.20
N MET A 95 7.84 18.39 -3.61
CA MET A 95 8.98 17.52 -3.83
C MET A 95 8.81 17.02 -5.26
N ALA A 96 9.74 17.38 -6.12
CA ALA A 96 9.93 16.68 -7.37
C ALA A 96 10.29 15.23 -6.98
N ILE A 97 9.29 14.39 -6.91
CA ILE A 97 9.50 12.96 -6.95
C ILE A 97 9.67 12.70 -8.43
N ASP A 98 10.90 12.44 -8.86
CA ASP A 98 11.25 12.14 -10.25
C ASP A 98 10.59 10.85 -10.76
N HIS A 99 9.86 10.15 -9.90
CA HIS A 99 9.11 8.95 -10.24
C HIS A 99 7.62 9.19 -9.99
N VAL A 100 6.89 9.39 -11.06
CA VAL A 100 5.42 9.39 -11.04
C VAL A 100 4.96 7.92 -10.97
N CYS A 101 4.95 7.35 -9.79
CA CYS A 101 4.27 6.09 -9.59
C CYS A 101 2.77 6.35 -9.49
N THR A 102 1.98 5.88 -10.44
CA THR A 102 0.53 5.86 -10.34
C THR A 102 0.10 4.56 -9.66
N ARG A 103 0.14 4.54 -8.34
CA ARG A 103 -0.25 3.37 -7.55
C ARG A 103 -1.37 3.68 -6.58
N LEU A 104 -2.11 2.64 -6.25
CA LEU A 104 -3.11 2.63 -5.20
C LEU A 104 -2.85 1.44 -4.29
N MET A 105 -2.81 1.66 -2.99
CA MET A 105 -2.82 0.60 -1.99
C MET A 105 -3.96 0.87 -1.02
N ILE A 106 -4.75 -0.16 -0.72
CA ILE A 106 -5.84 -0.13 0.27
C ILE A 106 -5.66 -1.31 1.20
N ALA A 107 -5.63 -1.05 2.50
CA ALA A 107 -5.68 -2.09 3.53
C ALA A 107 -6.94 -1.89 4.38
N VAL A 108 -7.71 -2.96 4.57
CA VAL A 108 -8.98 -2.94 5.29
C VAL A 108 -8.90 -3.85 6.50
N ASP A 109 -9.13 -3.28 7.70
CA ASP A 109 -9.21 -3.96 8.99
C ASP A 109 -7.98 -4.83 9.34
N GLU A 110 -6.86 -4.69 8.60
CA GLU A 110 -5.67 -5.56 8.65
C GLU A 110 -5.96 -7.02 8.25
N ASP A 111 -7.05 -7.26 7.53
CA ASP A 111 -7.50 -8.58 7.09
C ASP A 111 -7.36 -8.79 5.59
N GLU A 112 -7.45 -7.72 4.80
CA GLU A 112 -7.46 -7.78 3.33
C GLU A 112 -6.76 -6.55 2.73
N VAL A 113 -6.04 -6.74 1.63
CA VAL A 113 -5.39 -5.64 0.91
C VAL A 113 -5.70 -5.68 -0.58
N PHE A 114 -5.69 -4.50 -1.18
CA PHE A 114 -5.74 -4.27 -2.61
C PHE A 114 -4.57 -3.38 -3.02
N MET A 115 -3.88 -3.75 -4.07
CA MET A 115 -2.79 -2.99 -4.68
C MET A 115 -3.07 -2.85 -6.17
N ALA A 116 -2.89 -1.65 -6.72
CA ALA A 116 -3.00 -1.42 -8.14
C ALA A 116 -1.99 -0.38 -8.61
N GLU A 117 -1.60 -0.49 -9.86
CA GLU A 117 -0.72 0.46 -10.54
C GLU A 117 -1.18 0.68 -11.98
N ASN A 118 -0.81 1.82 -12.54
CA ASN A 118 -0.95 2.11 -13.96
C ASN A 118 0.42 2.07 -14.60
N GLU A 119 0.67 1.11 -15.46
CA GLU A 119 1.94 1.00 -16.17
C GLU A 119 2.03 2.06 -17.27
N GLU A 120 3.12 2.85 -17.24
CA GLU A 120 3.39 3.90 -18.24
C GLU A 120 3.55 3.36 -19.67
N ASN A 121 3.83 2.06 -19.81
CA ASN A 121 4.06 1.40 -21.10
C ASN A 121 2.79 1.13 -21.93
N GLY A 122 1.64 1.64 -21.52
CA GLY A 122 0.38 1.53 -22.27
C GLY A 122 -0.40 0.23 -22.05
N GLU A 123 0.04 -0.64 -21.16
CA GLU A 123 -0.70 -1.85 -20.78
C GLU A 123 -1.89 -1.55 -19.85
N GLY A 124 -1.95 -0.33 -19.32
CA GLY A 124 -3.06 0.14 -18.50
C GLY A 124 -3.00 -0.30 -17.04
N TRP A 125 -4.14 -0.20 -16.35
CA TRP A 125 -4.26 -0.52 -14.94
C TRP A 125 -4.22 -2.01 -14.67
N ARG A 126 -3.46 -2.39 -13.63
CA ARG A 126 -3.44 -3.75 -13.07
C ARG A 126 -3.64 -3.68 -11.58
N GLY A 127 -4.39 -4.61 -11.02
CA GLY A 127 -4.65 -4.70 -9.59
C GLY A 127 -4.54 -6.12 -9.08
N THR A 128 -4.24 -6.24 -7.79
CA THR A 128 -4.20 -7.50 -7.04
C THR A 128 -4.86 -7.29 -5.69
N ARG A 129 -5.82 -8.15 -5.36
CA ARG A 129 -6.49 -8.20 -4.06
C ARG A 129 -6.20 -9.52 -3.38
N THR A 130 -5.93 -9.52 -2.07
CA THR A 130 -5.62 -10.74 -1.32
C THR A 130 -5.86 -10.58 0.17
N ASN A 131 -6.12 -11.71 0.84
CA ASN A 131 -6.11 -11.85 2.30
C ASN A 131 -4.85 -12.57 2.81
N ASN A 132 -3.83 -12.77 1.96
CA ASN A 132 -2.58 -13.39 2.41
C ASN A 132 -1.97 -12.60 3.57
N SER A 133 -1.81 -13.23 4.72
CA SER A 133 -1.45 -12.59 5.98
C SER A 133 -0.10 -11.86 5.93
N LEU A 134 0.87 -12.36 5.16
CA LEU A 134 2.17 -11.72 4.99
C LEU A 134 2.03 -10.42 4.16
N LEU A 135 1.32 -10.49 3.03
CA LEU A 135 1.11 -9.32 2.17
C LEU A 135 0.29 -8.25 2.88
N VAL A 136 -0.73 -8.64 3.64
CA VAL A 136 -1.51 -7.72 4.47
C VAL A 136 -0.60 -6.95 5.43
N LYS A 137 0.25 -7.66 6.19
CA LYS A 137 1.20 -7.02 7.13
C LYS A 137 2.15 -6.07 6.43
N VAL A 138 2.77 -6.51 5.33
CA VAL A 138 3.75 -5.70 4.58
C VAL A 138 3.11 -4.42 4.05
N ILE A 139 1.90 -4.49 3.49
CA ILE A 139 1.21 -3.30 2.95
C ILE A 139 0.75 -2.37 4.08
N CYS A 140 0.21 -2.89 5.18
CA CYS A 140 -0.13 -2.08 6.35
C CYS A 140 1.10 -1.34 6.89
N GLU A 141 2.22 -2.05 7.10
CA GLU A 141 3.47 -1.46 7.57
C GLU A 141 4.00 -0.40 6.59
N HIS A 142 3.90 -0.64 5.28
CA HIS A 142 4.32 0.31 4.27
C HIS A 142 3.54 1.63 4.39
N ILE A 143 2.21 1.57 4.42
CA ILE A 143 1.37 2.78 4.53
C ILE A 143 1.60 3.48 5.88
N HIS A 144 1.71 2.75 6.98
CA HIS A 144 2.04 3.32 8.28
C HIS A 144 3.39 4.05 8.27
N ASN A 145 4.41 3.45 7.67
CA ASN A 145 5.74 4.06 7.59
C ASN A 145 5.72 5.35 6.77
N ASP A 146 4.99 5.39 5.66
CA ASP A 146 4.83 6.60 4.86
C ASP A 146 4.19 7.74 5.68
N ILE A 147 3.14 7.44 6.46
CA ILE A 147 2.51 8.39 7.37
C ILE A 147 3.47 8.84 8.47
N TYR A 148 4.17 7.91 9.12
CA TYR A 148 5.14 8.25 10.18
C TYR A 148 6.29 9.11 9.67
N LEU A 149 6.84 8.80 8.50
CA LEU A 149 7.90 9.59 7.90
C LEU A 149 7.42 11.01 7.58
N LEU A 150 6.19 11.16 7.09
CA LEU A 150 5.58 12.47 6.88
C LEU A 150 5.49 13.26 8.20
N LEU A 151 4.92 12.65 9.24
CA LEU A 151 4.75 13.29 10.56
C LEU A 151 6.10 13.65 11.22
N ILE A 152 7.11 12.81 11.07
CA ILE A 152 8.47 13.10 11.55
C ILE A 152 9.03 14.31 10.81
N ARG A 153 8.87 14.36 9.49
CA ARG A 153 9.32 15.47 8.67
C ARG A 153 8.61 16.78 9.01
N GLU A 154 7.29 16.74 9.23
CA GLU A 154 6.53 17.91 9.66
C GLU A 154 7.00 18.43 11.02
N LYS A 155 7.29 17.52 11.95
CA LYS A 155 7.70 17.86 13.31
C LYS A 155 9.14 18.40 13.40
N TYR A 156 10.08 17.81 12.67
CA TYR A 156 11.50 18.09 12.81
C TYR A 156 12.12 18.85 11.63
N GLY A 157 11.35 19.10 10.58
CA GLY A 157 11.79 19.85 9.40
C GLY A 157 12.64 19.06 8.42
N ARG A 158 13.17 19.79 7.41
CA ARG A 158 13.97 19.19 6.32
C ARG A 158 15.33 18.63 6.77
N THR A 159 15.88 19.13 7.85
CA THR A 159 17.22 18.81 8.34
C THR A 159 17.43 17.30 8.53
N ILE A 160 16.40 16.55 8.93
CA ILE A 160 16.46 15.09 9.06
C ILE A 160 16.78 14.40 7.73
N TYR A 161 16.20 14.87 6.63
CA TYR A 161 16.43 14.26 5.31
C TYR A 161 17.80 14.62 4.73
N GLU A 162 18.31 15.82 5.04
CA GLU A 162 19.67 16.24 4.65
C GLU A 162 20.74 15.45 5.41
N GLU A 163 20.44 15.06 6.66
CA GLU A 163 21.34 14.24 7.50
C GLU A 163 21.24 12.74 7.16
N VAL A 164 20.09 12.26 6.62
CA VAL A 164 19.82 10.85 6.27
C VAL A 164 19.67 10.71 4.76
N ASP A 165 20.64 11.20 4.00
CA ASP A 165 20.69 10.95 2.57
C ASP A 165 21.10 9.49 2.28
N MET A 166 20.12 8.67 1.91
CA MET A 166 20.34 7.26 1.61
C MET A 166 21.29 7.05 0.44
N GLN A 167 21.25 7.92 -0.59
CA GLN A 167 22.16 7.82 -1.74
C GLN A 167 23.58 8.12 -1.32
N ALA A 168 23.82 9.15 -0.51
CA ALA A 168 25.13 9.44 0.05
C ALA A 168 25.61 8.33 1.00
N HIS A 169 24.71 7.65 1.70
CA HIS A 169 25.05 6.54 2.58
C HIS A 169 25.51 5.30 1.78
N PHE A 170 24.86 4.97 0.68
CA PHE A 170 25.26 3.85 -0.19
C PHE A 170 26.53 4.17 -0.98
N ALA A 171 26.69 5.38 -1.51
CA ALA A 171 27.89 5.80 -2.21
C ALA A 171 29.15 5.76 -1.32
N ARG A 172 29.04 6.05 -0.01
CA ARG A 172 30.17 5.94 0.91
C ARG A 172 30.65 4.51 1.17
N LYS A 173 29.82 3.49 0.97
CA LYS A 173 30.20 2.07 1.14
C LYS A 173 30.99 1.50 -0.01
N GLU A 174 30.94 2.13 -1.19
CA GLU A 174 31.71 1.67 -2.36
C GLU A 174 33.18 2.09 -2.32
N TYR A 175 33.60 2.95 -1.37
CA TYR A 175 34.96 3.48 -1.24
C TYR A 175 35.68 3.03 0.06
N MET A 176 35.13 2.07 0.80
CA MET A 176 35.77 1.40 1.93
C MET A 176 36.09 -0.07 1.63
#